data_d481a7bc54bae8d5096e279f63c324c2
#
_entry.id   d481a7bc54bae8d5096e279f63c324c2
#
_cell.length_a   1.000
_cell.length_b   1.000
_cell.length_c   1.000
_cell.angle_alpha   90.00
_cell.angle_beta   90.00
_cell.angle_gamma   90.00
#
_symmetry.space_group_name_H-M   'P 1'
#
loop_
_entity.id
_entity.type
_entity.pdbx_description
1 polymer ?
#
loop_
_entity_poly.entity_id
_entity_poly.type
_entity_poly.pdbx_seq_one_letter_code
_entity_poly.pdbx_strand_id
1 'polypeptide(L)'
;MSSSPSSSGPWWRDLTRYHWFVFTVACLAWLFDCLDQQLFIIARNPAMQALLPPGTASDVLKQWGGYSTAIFIAGWATGGLFFGAIGDRIGRAKTLALTVLLYSVCTGLSATSRGVIDFAVYRFVTGLGVGGVFGLSVALVADSLPDRARPHALGLMQSLSA
;
A
#
# COMPACT_ATOMS: atom_id res chain seq x y z
N MET A 1 32.03 10.59 29.16
CA MET A 1 31.74 10.23 27.75
C MET A 1 32.19 8.79 27.55
N SER A 2 31.31 7.82 27.76
CA SER A 2 31.62 6.40 27.51
C SER A 2 31.25 6.08 26.08
N SER A 3 32.22 5.88 25.21
CA SER A 3 32.07 5.39 23.88
C SER A 3 31.56 3.93 23.95
N SER A 4 30.29 3.70 23.61
CA SER A 4 29.77 2.37 23.41
C SER A 4 30.59 1.67 22.32
N PRO A 5 31.01 0.39 22.49
CA PRO A 5 31.76 -0.31 21.47
C PRO A 5 30.89 -0.45 20.23
N SER A 6 31.32 0.12 19.10
CA SER A 6 30.71 -0.10 17.79
C SER A 6 30.80 -1.61 17.48
N SER A 7 29.68 -2.31 17.56
CA SER A 7 29.62 -3.71 17.16
C SER A 7 29.97 -3.83 15.66
N SER A 8 31.14 -4.35 15.36
CA SER A 8 31.70 -4.48 14.01
C SER A 8 31.08 -5.62 13.19
N GLY A 9 29.92 -6.13 13.60
CA GLY A 9 29.19 -7.20 12.92
C GLY A 9 28.17 -6.70 11.89
N PRO A 10 27.72 -7.58 10.98
CA PRO A 10 26.65 -7.25 10.02
C PRO A 10 25.35 -6.94 10.77
N TRP A 11 24.60 -5.94 10.25
CA TRP A 11 23.40 -5.37 10.88
C TRP A 11 22.26 -6.37 11.17
N TRP A 12 22.20 -7.49 10.44
CA TRP A 12 21.17 -8.53 10.63
C TRP A 12 21.39 -9.42 11.86
N ARG A 13 22.57 -9.38 12.48
CA ARG A 13 22.87 -10.18 13.69
C ARG A 13 22.16 -9.61 14.93
N ASP A 14 21.82 -8.34 14.92
CA ASP A 14 21.15 -7.66 16.02
C ASP A 14 19.63 -7.86 15.99
N LEU A 15 19.11 -8.54 14.93
CA LEU A 15 17.69 -8.76 14.73
C LEU A 15 17.18 -10.01 15.45
N THR A 16 16.15 -9.83 16.27
CA THR A 16 15.41 -10.91 16.92
C THR A 16 14.42 -11.57 15.95
N ARG A 17 13.86 -12.73 16.31
CA ARG A 17 12.78 -13.39 15.56
C ARG A 17 11.56 -12.47 15.38
N TYR A 18 11.27 -11.63 16.35
CA TYR A 18 10.19 -10.64 16.29
C TYR A 18 10.46 -9.57 15.20
N HIS A 19 11.68 -9.04 15.15
CA HIS A 19 12.07 -8.06 14.11
C HIS A 19 11.94 -8.66 12.70
N TRP A 20 12.37 -9.89 12.49
CA TRP A 20 12.22 -10.59 11.23
C TRP A 20 10.75 -10.81 10.86
N PHE A 21 9.92 -11.21 11.83
CA PHE A 21 8.48 -11.37 11.61
C PHE A 21 7.82 -10.05 11.17
N VAL A 22 8.06 -8.96 11.89
CA VAL A 22 7.53 -7.63 11.56
C VAL A 22 7.99 -7.18 10.17
N PHE A 23 9.28 -7.32 9.88
CA PHE A 23 9.85 -6.97 8.58
C PHE A 23 9.22 -7.78 7.44
N THR A 24 9.09 -9.10 7.60
CA THR A 24 8.48 -9.96 6.58
C THR A 24 7.02 -9.58 6.33
N VAL A 25 6.23 -9.35 7.38
CA VAL A 25 4.83 -8.94 7.26
C VAL A 25 4.71 -7.58 6.52
N ALA A 26 5.55 -6.61 6.87
CA ALA A 26 5.58 -5.32 6.20
C ALA A 26 5.97 -5.44 4.72
N CYS A 27 6.99 -6.25 4.40
CA CYS A 27 7.40 -6.53 3.02
C CYS A 27 6.32 -7.23 2.21
N LEU A 28 5.62 -8.21 2.78
CA LEU A 28 4.52 -8.89 2.11
C LEU A 28 3.35 -7.95 1.87
N ALA A 29 2.96 -7.14 2.84
CA ALA A 29 1.91 -6.16 2.67
C ALA A 29 2.24 -5.19 1.53
N TRP A 30 3.48 -4.70 1.48
CA TRP A 30 3.99 -3.83 0.43
C TRP A 30 4.03 -4.50 -0.95
N LEU A 31 4.51 -5.75 -1.01
CA LEU A 31 4.58 -6.52 -2.25
C LEU A 31 3.18 -6.78 -2.85
N PHE A 32 2.21 -7.19 -2.03
CA PHE A 32 0.84 -7.42 -2.48
C PHE A 32 0.18 -6.14 -2.95
N ASP A 33 0.47 -5.00 -2.31
CA ASP A 33 0.00 -3.69 -2.76
C ASP A 33 0.55 -3.33 -4.15
N CYS A 34 1.85 -3.51 -4.37
CA CYS A 34 2.45 -3.30 -5.68
C CYS A 34 1.86 -4.22 -6.76
N LEU A 35 1.59 -5.49 -6.42
CA LEU A 35 0.93 -6.44 -7.32
C LEU A 35 -0.49 -6.00 -7.68
N ASP A 36 -1.29 -5.52 -6.71
CA ASP A 36 -2.64 -5.01 -6.97
C ASP A 36 -2.61 -3.82 -7.94
N GLN A 37 -1.66 -2.92 -7.77
CA GLN A 37 -1.48 -1.78 -8.68
C GLN A 37 -1.11 -2.23 -10.10
N GLN A 38 -0.22 -3.19 -10.27
CA GLN A 38 0.15 -3.72 -11.59
C GLN A 38 -1.03 -4.42 -12.25
N LEU A 39 -1.77 -5.23 -11.51
CA LEU A 39 -2.99 -5.87 -11.99
C LEU A 39 -4.03 -4.82 -12.44
N PHE A 40 -4.19 -3.75 -11.67
CA PHE A 40 -5.09 -2.66 -12.05
C PHE A 40 -4.68 -1.97 -13.35
N ILE A 41 -3.38 -1.69 -13.55
CA ILE A 41 -2.89 -1.07 -14.78
C ILE A 41 -3.28 -1.91 -16.01
N ILE A 42 -3.15 -3.24 -15.91
CA ILE A 42 -3.52 -4.18 -16.97
C ILE A 42 -5.04 -4.25 -17.15
N ALA A 43 -5.79 -4.33 -16.04
CA ALA A 43 -7.24 -4.50 -16.05
C ALA A 43 -8.02 -3.20 -16.35
N ARG A 44 -7.39 -2.02 -16.26
CA ARG A 44 -8.04 -0.72 -16.39
C ARG A 44 -8.79 -0.56 -17.71
N ASN A 45 -8.15 -0.85 -18.82
CA ASN A 45 -8.78 -0.69 -20.14
C ASN A 45 -9.94 -1.67 -20.37
N PRO A 46 -9.81 -2.98 -20.13
CA PRO A 46 -10.93 -3.92 -20.15
C PRO A 46 -12.09 -3.52 -19.22
N ALA A 47 -11.78 -3.04 -18.01
CA ALA A 47 -12.80 -2.60 -17.05
C ALA A 47 -13.60 -1.40 -17.60
N MET A 48 -12.93 -0.40 -18.18
CA MET A 48 -13.62 0.74 -18.78
C MET A 48 -14.49 0.33 -19.98
N GLN A 49 -14.05 -0.63 -20.79
CA GLN A 49 -14.84 -1.18 -21.89
C GLN A 49 -16.10 -1.92 -21.41
N ALA A 50 -16.03 -2.59 -20.28
CA ALA A 50 -17.16 -3.31 -19.69
C ALA A 50 -18.18 -2.37 -18.99
N LEU A 51 -17.71 -1.25 -18.44
CA LEU A 51 -18.52 -0.33 -17.64
C LEU A 51 -19.14 0.82 -18.45
N LEU A 52 -18.62 1.09 -19.64
CA LEU A 52 -19.12 2.15 -20.53
C LEU A 52 -19.98 1.53 -21.67
N PRO A 53 -20.88 2.31 -22.27
CA PRO A 53 -21.72 1.82 -23.37
C PRO A 53 -20.91 1.25 -24.53
N PRO A 54 -21.38 0.21 -25.20
CA PRO A 54 -20.76 -0.33 -26.41
C PRO A 54 -20.58 0.74 -27.49
N GLY A 55 -19.40 0.80 -28.12
CA GLY A 55 -19.10 1.80 -29.15
C GLY A 55 -18.55 3.13 -28.61
N THR A 56 -18.29 3.22 -27.31
CA THR A 56 -17.63 4.42 -26.73
C THR A 56 -16.24 4.63 -27.36
N ALA A 57 -15.95 5.87 -27.77
CA ALA A 57 -14.71 6.25 -28.42
C ALA A 57 -13.48 5.95 -27.51
N SER A 58 -12.37 5.53 -28.11
CA SER A 58 -11.15 5.13 -27.41
C SER A 58 -10.60 6.23 -26.49
N ASP A 59 -10.79 7.49 -26.86
CA ASP A 59 -10.31 8.63 -26.07
C ASP A 59 -11.13 8.82 -24.80
N VAL A 60 -12.44 8.56 -24.84
CA VAL A 60 -13.32 8.59 -23.66
C VAL A 60 -12.96 7.45 -22.72
N LEU A 61 -12.66 6.25 -23.23
CA LEU A 61 -12.19 5.12 -22.43
C LEU A 61 -10.88 5.45 -21.67
N LYS A 62 -9.92 6.05 -22.37
CA LYS A 62 -8.65 6.50 -21.77
C LYS A 62 -8.87 7.58 -20.72
N GLN A 63 -9.76 8.52 -20.97
CA GLN A 63 -10.09 9.60 -20.06
C GLN A 63 -10.69 9.08 -18.74
N TRP A 64 -11.67 8.18 -18.80
CA TRP A 64 -12.25 7.54 -17.62
C TRP A 64 -11.24 6.65 -16.88
N GLY A 65 -10.37 5.95 -17.61
CA GLY A 65 -9.25 5.23 -17.02
C GLY A 65 -8.28 6.16 -16.27
N GLY A 66 -8.01 7.34 -16.82
CA GLY A 66 -7.22 8.39 -16.17
C GLY A 66 -7.88 8.93 -14.90
N TYR A 67 -9.18 9.23 -14.96
CA TYR A 67 -9.94 9.67 -13.78
C TYR A 67 -9.95 8.61 -12.68
N SER A 68 -10.13 7.33 -13.01
CA SER A 68 -10.08 6.25 -12.03
C SER A 68 -8.72 6.17 -11.33
N THR A 69 -7.63 6.39 -12.06
CA THR A 69 -6.27 6.45 -11.49
C THR A 69 -6.09 7.69 -10.62
N ALA A 70 -6.56 8.86 -11.05
CA ALA A 70 -6.46 10.11 -10.27
C ALA A 70 -7.24 10.02 -8.95
N ILE A 71 -8.44 9.43 -8.99
CA ILE A 71 -9.28 9.19 -7.81
C ILE A 71 -8.59 8.22 -6.83
N PHE A 72 -7.97 7.16 -7.34
CA PHE A 72 -7.17 6.24 -6.54
C PHE A 72 -5.99 6.96 -5.85
N ILE A 73 -5.24 7.79 -6.58
CA ILE A 73 -4.11 8.56 -6.03
C ILE A 73 -4.58 9.56 -4.96
N ALA A 74 -5.72 10.21 -5.17
CA ALA A 74 -6.31 11.09 -4.17
C ALA A 74 -6.67 10.31 -2.88
N GLY A 75 -7.25 9.11 -3.02
CA GLY A 75 -7.48 8.20 -1.92
C GLY A 75 -6.18 7.80 -1.23
N TRP A 76 -5.15 7.45 -2.00
CA TRP A 76 -3.84 7.06 -1.49
C TRP A 76 -3.18 8.16 -0.63
N ALA A 77 -3.16 9.40 -1.12
CA ALA A 77 -2.61 10.53 -0.40
C ALA A 77 -3.37 10.82 0.90
N THR A 78 -4.69 10.81 0.87
CA THR A 78 -5.53 11.04 2.05
C THR A 78 -5.47 9.89 3.03
N GLY A 79 -5.41 8.65 2.54
CA GLY A 79 -5.33 7.43 3.34
C GLY A 79 -4.06 7.33 4.17
N GLY A 80 -2.91 7.71 3.59
CA GLY A 80 -1.64 7.76 4.31
C GLY A 80 -1.68 8.67 5.54
N LEU A 81 -2.27 9.86 5.39
CA LEU A 81 -2.44 10.81 6.49
C LEU A 81 -3.45 10.30 7.55
N PHE A 82 -4.61 9.83 7.08
CA PHE A 82 -5.69 9.39 7.96
C PHE A 82 -5.32 8.14 8.77
N PHE A 83 -4.85 7.10 8.11
CA PHE A 83 -4.47 5.86 8.78
C PHE A 83 -3.14 5.97 9.52
N GLY A 84 -2.25 6.87 9.11
CA GLY A 84 -1.07 7.23 9.90
C GLY A 84 -1.46 7.76 11.29
N ALA A 85 -2.34 8.77 11.34
CA ALA A 85 -2.84 9.32 12.59
C ALA A 85 -3.62 8.30 13.46
N ILE A 86 -4.38 7.40 12.83
CA ILE A 86 -5.06 6.30 13.53
C ILE A 86 -4.03 5.30 14.09
N GLY A 87 -3.03 4.94 13.30
CA GLY A 87 -1.96 4.01 13.70
C GLY A 87 -1.19 4.47 14.93
N ASP A 88 -0.96 5.78 15.05
CA ASP A 88 -0.31 6.37 16.21
C ASP A 88 -1.17 6.27 17.49
N ARG A 89 -2.51 6.22 17.36
CA ARG A 89 -3.45 6.15 18.50
C ARG A 89 -3.77 4.73 18.95
N ILE A 90 -4.11 3.84 18.00
CA ILE A 90 -4.61 2.48 18.30
C ILE A 90 -3.58 1.37 18.06
N GLY A 91 -2.41 1.75 17.55
CA GLY A 91 -1.28 0.86 17.29
C GLY A 91 -1.13 0.52 15.80
N ARG A 92 0.10 0.62 15.31
CA ARG A 92 0.45 0.50 13.87
C ARG A 92 0.11 -0.85 13.28
N ALA A 93 0.39 -1.95 14.01
CA ALA A 93 0.13 -3.30 13.51
C ALA A 93 -1.38 -3.59 13.34
N LYS A 94 -2.21 -3.13 14.28
CA LYS A 94 -3.67 -3.29 14.19
C LYS A 94 -4.26 -2.47 13.05
N THR A 95 -3.79 -1.23 12.91
CA THR A 95 -4.23 -0.33 11.83
C THR A 95 -3.79 -0.87 10.48
N LEU A 96 -2.57 -1.41 10.37
CA LEU A 96 -2.09 -2.06 9.15
C LEU A 96 -2.99 -3.24 8.74
N ALA A 97 -3.35 -4.12 9.68
CA ALA A 97 -4.28 -5.22 9.40
C ALA A 97 -5.65 -4.71 8.92
N LEU A 98 -6.16 -3.65 9.53
CA LEU A 98 -7.43 -3.02 9.14
C LEU A 98 -7.35 -2.43 7.72
N THR A 99 -6.28 -1.74 7.37
CA THR A 99 -6.10 -1.14 6.03
C THR A 99 -5.94 -2.20 4.95
N VAL A 100 -5.21 -3.29 5.24
CA VAL A 100 -5.09 -4.45 4.33
C VAL A 100 -6.47 -5.07 4.08
N LEU A 101 -7.25 -5.30 5.13
CA LEU A 101 -8.61 -5.83 5.00
C LEU A 101 -9.50 -4.90 4.17
N LEU A 102 -9.46 -3.59 4.45
CA LEU A 102 -10.24 -2.59 3.77
C LEU A 102 -9.97 -2.58 2.26
N TYR A 103 -8.70 -2.45 1.85
CA TYR A 103 -8.39 -2.39 0.43
C TYR A 103 -8.66 -3.71 -0.28
N SER A 104 -8.39 -4.85 0.37
CA SER A 104 -8.64 -6.18 -0.22
C SER A 104 -10.13 -6.39 -0.52
N VAL A 105 -11.01 -6.03 0.42
CA VAL A 105 -12.46 -6.10 0.24
C VAL A 105 -12.90 -5.16 -0.88
N CYS A 106 -12.43 -3.91 -0.89
CA CYS A 106 -12.82 -2.93 -1.90
C CYS A 106 -12.27 -3.27 -3.29
N THR A 107 -11.06 -3.83 -3.40
CA THR A 107 -10.53 -4.36 -4.66
C THR A 107 -11.43 -5.49 -5.19
N GLY A 108 -11.82 -6.44 -4.34
CA GLY A 108 -12.76 -7.50 -4.70
C GLY A 108 -14.14 -6.96 -5.13
N LEU A 109 -14.69 -6.01 -4.39
CA LEU A 109 -15.97 -5.37 -4.72
C LEU A 109 -15.91 -4.56 -6.02
N SER A 110 -14.76 -4.00 -6.39
CA SER A 110 -14.61 -3.27 -7.66
C SER A 110 -14.88 -4.15 -8.88
N ALA A 111 -14.69 -5.48 -8.77
CA ALA A 111 -15.02 -6.43 -9.82
C ALA A 111 -16.55 -6.61 -10.01
N THR A 112 -17.36 -6.24 -9.02
CA THR A 112 -18.84 -6.29 -9.09
C THR A 112 -19.47 -4.96 -9.49
N SER A 113 -18.69 -3.95 -9.82
CA SER A 113 -19.15 -2.62 -10.21
C SER A 113 -20.08 -2.70 -11.43
N ARG A 114 -21.19 -1.98 -11.38
CA ARG A 114 -22.19 -1.92 -12.46
C ARG A 114 -22.09 -0.65 -13.30
N GLY A 115 -21.27 0.31 -12.85
CA GLY A 115 -21.05 1.59 -13.53
C GLY A 115 -19.71 2.21 -13.16
N VAL A 116 -19.33 3.24 -13.91
CA VAL A 116 -18.04 3.94 -13.72
C VAL A 116 -17.97 4.66 -12.37
N ILE A 117 -19.11 5.15 -11.87
CA ILE A 117 -19.18 5.84 -10.57
C ILE A 117 -18.93 4.87 -9.42
N ASP A 118 -19.59 3.72 -9.43
CA ASP A 118 -19.37 2.67 -8.40
C ASP A 118 -17.92 2.24 -8.39
N PHE A 119 -17.36 2.02 -9.57
CA PHE A 119 -15.96 1.67 -9.74
C PHE A 119 -15.03 2.75 -9.18
N ALA A 120 -15.30 4.03 -9.46
CA ALA A 120 -14.52 5.14 -8.95
C ALA A 120 -14.56 5.25 -7.42
N VAL A 121 -15.72 5.01 -6.79
CA VAL A 121 -15.85 4.98 -5.34
C VAL A 121 -15.00 3.84 -4.73
N TYR A 122 -15.09 2.63 -5.28
CA TYR A 122 -14.25 1.52 -4.82
C TYR A 122 -12.76 1.81 -5.01
N ARG A 123 -12.38 2.46 -6.12
CA ARG A 123 -11.00 2.90 -6.36
C ARG A 123 -10.51 3.92 -5.33
N PHE A 124 -11.35 4.86 -4.95
CA PHE A 124 -11.01 5.82 -3.89
C PHE A 124 -10.77 5.13 -2.54
N VAL A 125 -11.68 4.23 -2.14
CA VAL A 125 -11.56 3.51 -0.86
C VAL A 125 -10.39 2.52 -0.88
N THR A 126 -10.14 1.85 -2.02
CA THR A 126 -8.93 1.04 -2.20
C THR A 126 -7.69 1.90 -2.03
N GLY A 127 -7.63 3.06 -2.68
CA GLY A 127 -6.53 4.02 -2.52
C GLY A 127 -6.32 4.44 -1.06
N LEU A 128 -7.39 4.73 -0.32
CA LEU A 128 -7.32 5.04 1.12
C LEU A 128 -6.60 3.91 1.90
N GLY A 129 -7.00 2.67 1.68
CA GLY A 129 -6.38 1.52 2.34
C GLY A 129 -4.90 1.36 1.97
N VAL A 130 -4.58 1.45 0.69
CA VAL A 130 -3.22 1.34 0.15
C VAL A 130 -2.29 2.43 0.72
N GLY A 131 -2.77 3.69 0.79
CA GLY A 131 -2.01 4.78 1.41
C GLY A 131 -1.69 4.50 2.88
N GLY A 132 -2.66 3.92 3.60
CA GLY A 132 -2.47 3.47 4.98
C GLY A 132 -1.42 2.35 5.09
N VAL A 133 -1.46 1.35 4.20
CA VAL A 133 -0.48 0.24 4.19
C VAL A 133 0.94 0.77 4.02
N PHE A 134 1.17 1.67 3.06
CA PHE A 134 2.50 2.26 2.83
C PHE A 134 3.04 2.96 4.08
N GLY A 135 2.30 3.95 4.59
CA GLY A 135 2.74 4.74 5.74
C GLY A 135 2.96 3.90 7.00
N LEU A 136 2.02 2.98 7.29
CA LEU A 136 2.07 2.12 8.47
C LEU A 136 3.17 1.05 8.38
N SER A 137 3.43 0.48 7.20
CA SER A 137 4.50 -0.50 7.01
C SER A 137 5.88 0.13 7.23
N VAL A 138 6.12 1.29 6.62
CA VAL A 138 7.37 2.07 6.82
C VAL A 138 7.54 2.43 8.30
N ALA A 139 6.49 2.94 8.92
CA ALA A 139 6.52 3.33 10.31
C ALA A 139 6.72 2.13 11.27
N LEU A 140 6.05 1.00 11.00
CA LEU A 140 6.17 -0.22 11.79
C LEU A 140 7.59 -0.79 11.73
N VAL A 141 8.21 -0.82 10.55
CA VAL A 141 9.60 -1.23 10.36
C VAL A 141 10.54 -0.24 11.08
N ALA A 142 10.33 1.07 10.92
CA ALA A 142 11.15 2.09 11.54
C ALA A 142 11.12 2.04 13.08
N ASP A 143 9.96 1.75 13.68
CA ASP A 143 9.83 1.68 15.15
C ASP A 143 10.30 0.35 15.74
N SER A 144 10.18 -0.72 14.98
CA SER A 144 10.48 -2.06 15.49
C SER A 144 11.95 -2.42 15.37
N LEU A 145 12.67 -1.86 14.38
CA LEU A 145 14.06 -2.24 14.13
C LEU A 145 15.06 -1.31 14.82
N PRO A 146 16.23 -1.86 15.25
CA PRO A 146 17.35 -1.05 15.76
C PRO A 146 17.80 0.00 14.73
N ASP A 147 18.26 1.17 15.21
CA ASP A 147 18.65 2.30 14.38
C ASP A 147 19.62 1.94 13.23
N ARG A 148 20.55 1.03 13.52
CA ARG A 148 21.56 0.55 12.56
C ARG A 148 20.95 -0.29 11.42
N ALA A 149 19.93 -1.10 11.70
CA ALA A 149 19.26 -1.98 10.74
C ALA A 149 18.20 -1.26 9.90
N ARG A 150 17.62 -0.18 10.44
CA ARG A 150 16.49 0.56 9.87
C ARG A 150 16.71 1.03 8.42
N PRO A 151 17.83 1.72 8.06
CA PRO A 151 18.04 2.17 6.68
C PRO A 151 18.13 1.02 5.68
N HIS A 152 18.78 -0.07 6.06
CA HIS A 152 18.95 -1.24 5.21
C HIS A 152 17.62 -1.98 4.99
N ALA A 153 16.84 -2.15 6.06
CA ALA A 153 15.53 -2.79 6.00
C ALA A 153 14.55 -1.99 5.13
N LEU A 154 14.49 -0.67 5.32
CA LEU A 154 13.64 0.20 4.50
C LEU A 154 14.08 0.21 3.03
N GLY A 155 15.38 0.22 2.75
CA GLY A 155 15.90 0.12 1.39
C GLY A 155 15.53 -1.21 0.72
N LEU A 156 15.65 -2.35 1.44
CA LEU A 156 15.22 -3.66 0.95
C LEU A 156 13.72 -3.71 0.70
N MET A 157 12.90 -3.20 1.63
CA MET A 157 11.45 -3.13 1.45
C MET A 157 11.09 -2.33 0.20
N GLN A 158 11.73 -1.18 -0.01
CA GLN A 158 11.47 -0.33 -1.17
C GLN A 158 11.91 -0.98 -2.50
N SER A 159 12.96 -1.80 -2.50
CA SER A 159 13.40 -2.52 -3.70
C SER A 159 12.38 -3.55 -4.21
N LEU A 160 11.43 -3.99 -3.37
CA LEU A 160 10.36 -4.90 -3.77
C LEU A 160 9.30 -4.22 -4.66
N SER A 161 9.31 -2.89 -4.77
CA SER A 161 8.40 -2.12 -5.63
C SER A 161 9.01 -1.76 -6.99
N ALA A 162 10.27 -2.08 -7.21
CA ALA A 162 10.98 -1.84 -8.45
C ALA A 162 10.81 -3.03 -9.40
#